data_565a867a269cdd7b17cd720f4de2ea88
#
_entry.id   565a867a269cdd7b17cd720f4de2ea88
#
_cell.length_a   1.000
_cell.length_b   1.000
_cell.length_c   1.000
_cell.angle_alpha   90.00
_cell.angle_beta   90.00
_cell.angle_gamma   90.00
#
_symmetry.space_group_name_H-M   'P 1'
#
loop_
_entity.id
_entity.type
_entity.pdbx_description
1 polymer ?
#
loop_
_entity_poly.entity_id
_entity_poly.type
_entity_poly.pdbx_seq_one_letter_code
_entity_poly.pdbx_strand_id
1 'polypeptide(L)'
;PPRSTPKPSSAASDVYKRQKIGPIIAGLGLFGVAVALGAQDLFKNLISGILVLVEKRFKIGDWIAVEGIIEGVVEKIGFRSTTIRKFDKSLAIIPNFQFAENAVVNVSETSNWLISWIITLQYDTTVDQLKKIRDEIESHINSSEDYNTSIGVAVRVDKFSDSSIDMYVRCFTKTGSWNNWLDVKERLAIAIKEIVEKNGASFAFPSQSIYIEKK
;
A
#
# COMPACT_ATOMS: atom_id res chain seq x y z
N PRO A 1 66.37 -67.99 4.50
CA PRO A 1 66.07 -66.54 4.56
C PRO A 1 64.62 -66.24 4.25
N PRO A 2 63.90 -65.44 5.10
CA PRO A 2 62.48 -65.15 4.87
C PRO A 2 62.34 -64.15 3.71
N ARG A 3 61.48 -64.49 2.78
CA ARG A 3 61.04 -63.55 1.69
C ARG A 3 60.27 -62.38 2.32
N SER A 4 60.81 -61.18 2.11
CA SER A 4 60.12 -59.96 2.44
C SER A 4 58.88 -59.75 1.52
N THR A 5 57.67 -59.80 2.05
CA THR A 5 56.44 -59.41 1.37
C THR A 5 56.48 -57.90 1.10
N PRO A 6 56.22 -57.45 -0.14
CA PRO A 6 56.17 -56.02 -0.41
C PRO A 6 55.01 -55.37 0.37
N LYS A 7 55.30 -54.21 1.01
CA LYS A 7 54.28 -53.42 1.68
C LYS A 7 53.26 -52.89 0.67
N PRO A 8 51.96 -53.13 0.87
CA PRO A 8 50.93 -52.70 -0.10
C PRO A 8 50.65 -51.18 -0.10
N SER A 9 51.39 -50.36 0.64
CA SER A 9 51.08 -48.95 0.87
C SER A 9 51.57 -47.99 -0.20
N SER A 10 52.54 -48.32 -1.02
CA SER A 10 53.07 -47.39 -2.02
C SER A 10 52.27 -47.41 -3.35
N ALA A 11 51.80 -48.57 -3.76
CA ALA A 11 51.04 -48.71 -4.99
C ALA A 11 49.64 -48.03 -4.89
N ALA A 12 48.97 -48.14 -3.74
CA ALA A 12 47.71 -47.49 -3.47
C ALA A 12 47.84 -45.95 -3.43
N SER A 13 48.96 -45.44 -2.89
CA SER A 13 49.24 -43.99 -2.85
C SER A 13 49.50 -43.39 -4.23
N ASP A 14 50.19 -44.14 -5.12
CA ASP A 14 50.47 -43.67 -6.50
C ASP A 14 49.25 -43.68 -7.42
N VAL A 15 48.33 -44.60 -7.23
CA VAL A 15 47.03 -44.60 -7.95
C VAL A 15 46.18 -43.41 -7.54
N TYR A 16 46.18 -43.04 -6.25
CA TYR A 16 45.45 -41.88 -5.76
C TYR A 16 46.01 -40.54 -6.30
N LYS A 17 47.34 -40.43 -6.45
CA LYS A 17 47.98 -39.21 -7.01
C LYS A 17 47.77 -39.02 -8.52
N ARG A 18 47.41 -40.05 -9.27
CA ARG A 18 47.19 -39.98 -10.73
C ARG A 18 45.72 -39.75 -11.11
N GLN A 19 44.82 -39.81 -10.15
CA GLN A 19 43.41 -39.59 -10.43
C GLN A 19 43.19 -38.10 -10.71
N LYS A 20 42.76 -37.79 -11.94
CA LYS A 20 42.39 -36.41 -12.36
C LYS A 20 41.11 -36.04 -11.65
N ILE A 21 41.17 -35.51 -10.44
CA ILE A 21 40.00 -35.08 -9.65
C ILE A 21 39.40 -33.78 -10.18
N GLY A 22 40.13 -33.01 -10.99
CA GLY A 22 39.65 -31.73 -11.56
C GLY A 22 38.30 -31.83 -12.27
N PRO A 23 38.09 -32.77 -13.22
CA PRO A 23 36.79 -32.91 -13.88
C PRO A 23 35.64 -33.30 -12.95
N ILE A 24 35.95 -34.08 -11.89
CA ILE A 24 34.92 -34.47 -10.90
C ILE A 24 34.50 -33.26 -10.07
N ILE A 25 35.48 -32.46 -9.60
CA ILE A 25 35.19 -31.21 -8.86
C ILE A 25 34.45 -30.22 -9.75
N ALA A 26 34.85 -30.08 -11.02
CA ALA A 26 34.15 -29.22 -11.97
C ALA A 26 32.69 -29.67 -12.22
N GLY A 27 32.48 -30.98 -12.36
CA GLY A 27 31.13 -31.56 -12.52
C GLY A 27 30.26 -31.35 -11.28
N LEU A 28 30.81 -31.57 -10.06
CA LEU A 28 30.09 -31.28 -8.80
C LEU A 28 29.81 -29.79 -8.64
N GLY A 29 30.73 -28.92 -9.06
CA GLY A 29 30.52 -27.47 -9.04
C GLY A 29 29.38 -27.06 -9.94
N LEU A 30 29.34 -27.57 -11.17
CA LEU A 30 28.25 -27.26 -12.13
C LEU A 30 26.90 -27.80 -11.64
N PHE A 31 26.88 -29.03 -11.08
CA PHE A 31 25.69 -29.59 -10.46
C PHE A 31 25.20 -28.75 -9.28
N GLY A 32 26.15 -28.30 -8.42
CA GLY A 32 25.84 -27.40 -7.29
C GLY A 32 25.17 -26.08 -7.74
N VAL A 33 25.67 -25.48 -8.84
CA VAL A 33 25.05 -24.28 -9.43
C VAL A 33 23.63 -24.57 -9.94
N ALA A 34 23.42 -25.69 -10.63
CA ALA A 34 22.10 -26.06 -11.12
C ALA A 34 21.10 -26.27 -9.98
N VAL A 35 21.51 -26.93 -8.90
CA VAL A 35 20.68 -27.10 -7.70
C VAL A 35 20.40 -25.76 -7.00
N ALA A 36 21.41 -24.89 -6.90
CA ALA A 36 21.26 -23.57 -6.28
C ALA A 36 20.26 -22.69 -7.05
N LEU A 37 20.35 -22.68 -8.37
CA LEU A 37 19.39 -21.96 -9.22
C LEU A 37 17.96 -22.54 -9.12
N GLY A 38 17.84 -23.87 -9.05
CA GLY A 38 16.53 -24.52 -8.86
C GLY A 38 15.90 -24.27 -7.49
N ALA A 39 16.70 -24.04 -6.46
CA ALA A 39 16.25 -23.77 -5.10
C ALA A 39 16.14 -22.27 -4.76
N GLN A 40 16.52 -21.38 -5.67
CA GLN A 40 16.61 -19.94 -5.45
C GLN A 40 15.31 -19.34 -4.90
N ASP A 41 14.16 -19.65 -5.52
CA ASP A 41 12.87 -19.11 -5.11
C ASP A 41 12.44 -19.59 -3.73
N LEU A 42 12.81 -20.81 -3.36
CA LEU A 42 12.52 -21.32 -2.03
C LEU A 42 13.27 -20.52 -0.98
N PHE A 43 14.57 -20.31 -1.16
CA PHE A 43 15.41 -19.52 -0.23
C PHE A 43 14.98 -18.07 -0.17
N LYS A 44 14.64 -17.46 -1.31
CA LYS A 44 14.13 -16.09 -1.39
C LYS A 44 12.86 -15.92 -0.53
N ASN A 45 11.89 -16.81 -0.66
CA ASN A 45 10.66 -16.77 0.13
C ASN A 45 10.90 -17.02 1.62
N LEU A 46 11.81 -17.93 1.97
CA LEU A 46 12.16 -18.24 3.35
C LEU A 46 12.80 -17.05 4.05
N ILE A 47 13.82 -16.45 3.42
CA ILE A 47 14.52 -15.28 3.95
C ILE A 47 13.55 -14.11 4.06
N SER A 48 12.72 -13.87 3.05
CA SER A 48 11.70 -12.82 3.08
C SER A 48 10.69 -13.01 4.22
N GLY A 49 10.27 -14.26 4.49
CA GLY A 49 9.40 -14.56 5.63
C GLY A 49 10.03 -14.25 6.98
N ILE A 50 11.32 -14.57 7.12
CA ILE A 50 12.09 -14.22 8.34
C ILE A 50 12.19 -12.70 8.48
N LEU A 51 12.51 -11.98 7.41
CA LEU A 51 12.62 -10.51 7.43
C LEU A 51 11.30 -9.84 7.81
N VAL A 52 10.18 -10.27 7.25
CA VAL A 52 8.85 -9.77 7.62
C VAL A 52 8.60 -9.90 9.12
N LEU A 53 8.97 -11.04 9.72
CA LEU A 53 8.79 -11.29 11.15
C LEU A 53 9.75 -10.49 12.03
N VAL A 54 11.03 -10.37 11.62
CA VAL A 54 12.08 -9.68 12.39
C VAL A 54 11.89 -8.17 12.34
N GLU A 55 11.64 -7.61 11.15
CA GLU A 55 11.42 -6.18 10.95
C GLU A 55 10.04 -5.72 11.41
N LYS A 56 9.13 -6.66 11.68
CA LYS A 56 7.75 -6.38 12.11
C LYS A 56 7.03 -5.39 11.19
N ARG A 57 7.25 -5.50 9.88
CA ARG A 57 6.63 -4.62 8.87
C ARG A 57 5.11 -4.61 8.98
N PHE A 58 4.53 -5.75 9.35
CA PHE A 58 3.13 -5.93 9.68
C PHE A 58 2.96 -7.15 10.60
N LYS A 59 1.83 -7.26 11.26
CA LYS A 59 1.50 -8.33 12.20
C LYS A 59 0.21 -9.04 11.76
N ILE A 60 -0.06 -10.18 12.37
CA ILE A 60 -1.37 -10.85 12.22
C ILE A 60 -2.44 -9.95 12.78
N GLY A 61 -3.50 -9.72 12.01
CA GLY A 61 -4.59 -8.80 12.30
C GLY A 61 -4.45 -7.43 11.63
N ASP A 62 -3.28 -7.07 11.10
CA ASP A 62 -3.10 -5.80 10.41
C ASP A 62 -3.80 -5.81 9.04
N TRP A 63 -4.41 -4.69 8.72
CA TRP A 63 -4.83 -4.38 7.36
C TRP A 63 -3.64 -3.82 6.60
N ILE A 64 -3.22 -4.52 5.55
CA ILE A 64 -2.13 -4.12 4.68
C ILE A 64 -2.60 -3.98 3.23
N ALA A 65 -1.92 -3.12 2.50
CA ALA A 65 -2.09 -2.96 1.05
C ALA A 65 -0.72 -3.02 0.36
N VAL A 66 -0.65 -3.80 -0.72
CA VAL A 66 0.49 -3.84 -1.65
C VAL A 66 -0.07 -3.54 -3.03
N GLU A 67 0.32 -2.41 -3.60
CA GLU A 67 -0.25 -1.90 -4.85
C GLU A 67 -0.17 -2.91 -5.98
N GLY A 68 -1.29 -3.14 -6.66
CA GLY A 68 -1.39 -4.09 -7.78
C GLY A 68 -1.32 -5.58 -7.39
N ILE A 69 -1.13 -5.91 -6.11
CA ILE A 69 -0.95 -7.30 -5.65
C ILE A 69 -2.09 -7.71 -4.72
N ILE A 70 -2.24 -7.05 -3.58
CA ILE A 70 -3.20 -7.46 -2.54
C ILE A 70 -3.57 -6.32 -1.61
N GLU A 71 -4.81 -6.34 -1.14
CA GLU A 71 -5.28 -5.56 0.00
C GLU A 71 -6.18 -6.43 0.88
N GLY A 72 -5.97 -6.38 2.20
CA GLY A 72 -6.75 -7.15 3.16
C GLY A 72 -6.09 -7.26 4.54
N VAL A 73 -6.67 -8.12 5.37
CA VAL A 73 -6.22 -8.34 6.75
C VAL A 73 -5.34 -9.60 6.81
N VAL A 74 -4.19 -9.48 7.44
CA VAL A 74 -3.23 -10.58 7.63
C VAL A 74 -3.80 -11.59 8.61
N GLU A 75 -4.04 -12.83 8.17
CA GLU A 75 -4.50 -13.92 9.03
C GLU A 75 -3.37 -14.80 9.55
N LYS A 76 -2.38 -15.06 8.71
CA LYS A 76 -1.27 -15.94 9.06
C LYS A 76 -0.01 -15.57 8.30
N ILE A 77 1.11 -15.54 8.99
CA ILE A 77 2.44 -15.38 8.39
C ILE A 77 3.14 -16.74 8.48
N GLY A 78 3.39 -17.36 7.34
CA GLY A 78 4.10 -18.64 7.24
C GLY A 78 5.53 -18.46 6.75
N PHE A 79 6.31 -19.54 6.71
CA PHE A 79 7.72 -19.52 6.26
C PHE A 79 7.86 -19.07 4.80
N ARG A 80 6.99 -19.55 3.91
CA ARG A 80 7.06 -19.31 2.45
C ARG A 80 6.03 -18.31 1.97
N SER A 81 4.88 -18.23 2.65
CA SER A 81 3.74 -17.43 2.21
C SER A 81 2.97 -16.86 3.38
N THR A 82 2.36 -15.72 3.16
CA THR A 82 1.43 -15.05 4.09
C THR A 82 0.01 -15.21 3.56
N THR A 83 -0.92 -15.50 4.46
CA THR A 83 -2.35 -15.64 4.17
C THR A 83 -3.06 -14.35 4.54
N ILE A 84 -3.81 -13.79 3.61
CA ILE A 84 -4.52 -12.52 3.76
C ILE A 84 -6.01 -12.75 3.47
N ARG A 85 -6.87 -12.24 4.36
CA ARG A 85 -8.31 -12.18 4.18
C ARG A 85 -8.67 -10.88 3.48
N LYS A 86 -9.15 -10.96 2.26
CA LYS A 86 -9.66 -9.81 1.51
C LYS A 86 -10.98 -9.32 2.11
N PHE A 87 -11.41 -8.12 1.74
CA PHE A 87 -12.66 -7.53 2.23
C PHE A 87 -13.90 -8.26 1.71
N ASP A 88 -13.82 -8.90 0.53
CA ASP A 88 -14.84 -9.78 0.00
C ASP A 88 -14.89 -11.15 0.72
N LYS A 89 -14.08 -11.33 1.79
CA LYS A 89 -13.92 -12.55 2.58
C LYS A 89 -13.21 -13.69 1.86
N SER A 90 -12.75 -13.53 0.64
CA SER A 90 -11.89 -14.51 -0.02
C SER A 90 -10.52 -14.59 0.65
N LEU A 91 -9.87 -15.74 0.55
CA LEU A 91 -8.56 -15.98 1.12
C LEU A 91 -7.49 -15.91 0.02
N ALA A 92 -6.50 -15.07 0.21
CA ALA A 92 -5.36 -14.96 -0.69
C ALA A 92 -4.09 -15.49 0.00
N ILE A 93 -3.30 -16.27 -0.72
CA ILE A 93 -2.02 -16.80 -0.24
C ILE A 93 -0.93 -16.16 -1.09
N ILE A 94 -0.14 -15.29 -0.49
CA ILE A 94 0.87 -14.47 -1.18
C ILE A 94 2.27 -14.97 -0.79
N PRO A 95 3.16 -15.26 -1.76
CA PRO A 95 4.55 -15.59 -1.48
C PRO A 95 5.25 -14.46 -0.73
N ASN A 96 6.04 -14.77 0.30
CA ASN A 96 6.64 -13.76 1.17
C ASN A 96 7.61 -12.79 0.46
N PHE A 97 8.22 -13.23 -0.64
CA PHE A 97 9.12 -12.35 -1.39
C PHE A 97 8.40 -11.12 -1.97
N GLN A 98 7.09 -11.22 -2.23
CA GLN A 98 6.29 -10.09 -2.71
C GLN A 98 6.30 -8.91 -1.70
N PHE A 99 6.29 -9.23 -0.41
CA PHE A 99 6.36 -8.21 0.64
C PHE A 99 7.77 -7.67 0.88
N ALA A 100 8.79 -8.38 0.42
CA ALA A 100 10.19 -7.93 0.48
C ALA A 100 10.56 -7.01 -0.69
N GLU A 101 9.97 -7.23 -1.86
CA GLU A 101 10.31 -6.52 -3.10
C GLU A 101 9.40 -5.31 -3.38
N ASN A 102 8.21 -5.28 -2.78
CA ASN A 102 7.23 -4.22 -3.02
C ASN A 102 7.03 -3.35 -1.79
N ALA A 103 6.55 -2.14 -2.00
CA ALA A 103 6.12 -1.27 -0.92
C ALA A 103 4.88 -1.86 -0.24
N VAL A 104 4.96 -2.02 1.07
CA VAL A 104 3.85 -2.47 1.91
C VAL A 104 3.31 -1.28 2.69
N VAL A 105 2.06 -0.93 2.47
CA VAL A 105 1.36 0.08 3.25
C VAL A 105 0.63 -0.63 4.40
N ASN A 106 1.02 -0.35 5.64
CA ASN A 106 0.29 -0.81 6.81
C ASN A 106 -0.82 0.19 7.16
N VAL A 107 -2.03 -0.12 6.73
CA VAL A 107 -3.20 0.74 6.92
C VAL A 107 -3.64 0.78 8.37
N SER A 108 -3.39 -0.30 9.14
CA SER A 108 -3.69 -0.36 10.58
C SER A 108 -2.85 0.62 11.42
N GLU A 109 -1.67 1.03 10.94
CA GLU A 109 -0.80 2.02 11.59
C GLU A 109 -1.15 3.47 11.20
N THR A 110 -2.26 3.68 10.48
CA THR A 110 -2.73 5.03 10.11
C THR A 110 -3.14 5.79 11.36
N SER A 111 -2.46 6.89 11.66
CA SER A 111 -2.74 7.73 12.82
C SER A 111 -3.90 8.71 12.59
N ASN A 112 -3.99 9.22 11.37
CA ASN A 112 -4.96 10.24 10.97
C ASN A 112 -5.41 9.99 9.53
N TRP A 113 -6.71 9.87 9.32
CA TRP A 113 -7.25 9.68 7.99
C TRP A 113 -7.41 11.01 7.27
N LEU A 114 -6.95 11.02 6.02
CA LEU A 114 -7.16 12.16 5.13
C LEU A 114 -8.60 12.17 4.61
N ILE A 115 -9.23 13.35 4.67
CA ILE A 115 -10.42 13.70 3.88
C ILE A 115 -9.97 14.74 2.87
N SER A 116 -10.13 14.43 1.60
CA SER A 116 -9.75 15.31 0.49
C SER A 116 -10.86 15.29 -0.56
N TRP A 117 -11.54 16.40 -0.76
CA TRP A 117 -12.66 16.53 -1.67
C TRP A 117 -12.53 17.75 -2.56
N ILE A 118 -13.10 17.66 -3.74
CA ILE A 118 -13.44 18.79 -4.59
C ILE A 118 -14.96 19.00 -4.49
N ILE A 119 -15.37 20.18 -4.04
CA ILE A 119 -16.74 20.62 -3.99
C ILE A 119 -16.98 21.49 -5.21
N THR A 120 -17.99 21.16 -5.99
CA THR A 120 -18.31 21.86 -7.23
C THR A 120 -19.50 22.80 -7.02
N LEU A 121 -19.27 24.10 -7.19
CA LEU A 121 -20.30 25.14 -7.03
C LEU A 121 -20.69 25.71 -8.39
N GLN A 122 -21.94 26.20 -8.51
CA GLN A 122 -22.42 26.81 -9.75
C GLN A 122 -21.69 28.12 -10.04
N TYR A 123 -21.60 28.51 -11.31
CA TYR A 123 -20.93 29.74 -11.76
C TYR A 123 -21.63 31.04 -11.34
N ASP A 124 -22.91 30.97 -10.97
CA ASP A 124 -23.65 32.11 -10.41
C ASP A 124 -23.30 32.40 -8.94
N THR A 125 -22.52 31.51 -8.30
CA THR A 125 -22.02 31.72 -6.94
C THR A 125 -21.09 32.95 -6.92
N THR A 126 -21.49 33.99 -6.18
CA THR A 126 -20.72 35.22 -6.08
C THR A 126 -19.43 35.07 -5.29
N VAL A 127 -18.47 35.97 -5.49
CA VAL A 127 -17.19 35.97 -4.77
C VAL A 127 -17.39 36.04 -3.25
N ASP A 128 -18.38 36.81 -2.79
CA ASP A 128 -18.67 36.95 -1.36
C ASP A 128 -19.25 35.65 -0.77
N GLN A 129 -20.09 34.93 -1.53
CA GLN A 129 -20.57 33.61 -1.15
C GLN A 129 -19.42 32.59 -1.08
N LEU A 130 -18.52 32.58 -2.09
CA LEU A 130 -17.34 31.71 -2.08
C LEU A 130 -16.46 31.93 -0.85
N LYS A 131 -16.23 33.19 -0.48
CA LYS A 131 -15.44 33.52 0.74
C LYS A 131 -16.17 33.04 2.00
N LYS A 132 -17.46 33.32 2.14
CA LYS A 132 -18.25 32.88 3.30
C LYS A 132 -18.28 31.37 3.45
N ILE A 133 -18.55 30.64 2.36
CA ILE A 133 -18.57 29.18 2.34
C ILE A 133 -17.20 28.63 2.78
N ARG A 134 -16.11 29.15 2.20
CA ARG A 134 -14.74 28.79 2.60
C ARG A 134 -14.53 28.97 4.09
N ASP A 135 -14.84 30.17 4.60
CA ASP A 135 -14.55 30.56 5.99
C ASP A 135 -15.44 29.77 6.98
N GLU A 136 -16.69 29.49 6.64
CA GLU A 136 -17.60 28.68 7.47
C GLU A 136 -17.16 27.20 7.50
N ILE A 137 -16.76 26.62 6.37
CA ILE A 137 -16.23 25.25 6.33
C ILE A 137 -14.92 25.15 7.13
N GLU A 138 -13.99 26.09 6.94
CA GLU A 138 -12.71 26.12 7.66
C GLU A 138 -12.94 26.31 9.18
N SER A 139 -13.88 27.17 9.57
CA SER A 139 -14.30 27.35 10.95
C SER A 139 -14.92 26.10 11.55
N HIS A 140 -15.80 25.42 10.82
CA HIS A 140 -16.41 24.17 11.26
C HIS A 140 -15.36 23.09 11.55
N ILE A 141 -14.39 22.92 10.63
CA ILE A 141 -13.30 21.96 10.82
C ILE A 141 -12.44 22.35 12.02
N ASN A 142 -12.08 23.62 12.17
CA ASN A 142 -11.20 24.09 13.24
C ASN A 142 -11.86 24.05 14.62
N SER A 143 -13.18 24.17 14.71
CA SER A 143 -13.94 24.15 15.98
C SER A 143 -14.29 22.74 16.46
N SER A 144 -14.23 21.74 15.60
CA SER A 144 -14.61 20.36 15.92
C SER A 144 -13.43 19.56 16.50
N GLU A 145 -13.70 18.75 17.51
CA GLU A 145 -12.72 17.83 18.09
C GLU A 145 -12.38 16.62 17.20
N ASP A 146 -13.16 16.39 16.16
CA ASP A 146 -12.97 15.26 15.24
C ASP A 146 -11.72 15.40 14.35
N TYR A 147 -11.24 16.64 14.15
CA TYR A 147 -10.16 16.92 13.19
C TYR A 147 -8.84 17.27 13.88
N ASN A 148 -7.75 16.82 13.27
CA ASN A 148 -6.40 17.18 13.69
C ASN A 148 -5.91 18.41 12.88
N THR A 149 -6.18 19.57 13.40
CA THR A 149 -5.85 20.86 12.77
C THR A 149 -4.35 21.14 12.75
N SER A 150 -3.54 20.45 13.57
CA SER A 150 -2.08 20.63 13.62
C SER A 150 -1.37 20.12 12.35
N ILE A 151 -1.98 19.16 11.64
CA ILE A 151 -1.44 18.61 10.38
C ILE A 151 -1.73 19.56 9.20
N GLY A 152 -2.77 20.39 9.33
CA GLY A 152 -3.19 21.39 8.36
C GLY A 152 -4.62 21.16 7.86
N VAL A 153 -5.30 22.30 7.68
CA VAL A 153 -6.64 22.40 7.08
C VAL A 153 -6.51 23.31 5.87
N ALA A 154 -7.13 22.93 4.76
CA ALA A 154 -7.17 23.77 3.56
C ALA A 154 -8.56 23.74 2.96
N VAL A 155 -9.18 24.91 2.86
CA VAL A 155 -10.41 25.12 2.10
C VAL A 155 -10.14 26.29 1.15
N ARG A 156 -10.03 26.00 -0.15
CA ARG A 156 -9.61 27.01 -1.16
C ARG A 156 -10.36 26.79 -2.47
N VAL A 157 -10.64 27.87 -3.17
CA VAL A 157 -11.02 27.77 -4.58
C VAL A 157 -9.82 27.23 -5.34
N ASP A 158 -10.03 26.12 -6.05
CA ASP A 158 -8.99 25.38 -6.75
C ASP A 158 -8.89 25.84 -8.21
N LYS A 159 -9.98 25.69 -8.94
CA LYS A 159 -10.03 26.03 -10.37
C LYS A 159 -11.46 26.32 -10.83
N PHE A 160 -11.53 26.83 -12.05
CA PHE A 160 -12.77 26.97 -12.82
C PHE A 160 -12.84 25.83 -13.84
N SER A 161 -13.75 24.90 -13.65
CA SER A 161 -14.00 23.75 -14.52
C SER A 161 -15.10 24.06 -15.54
N ASP A 162 -15.36 23.15 -16.49
CA ASP A 162 -16.29 23.37 -17.60
C ASP A 162 -17.70 23.79 -17.16
N SER A 163 -18.17 23.34 -16.01
CA SER A 163 -19.53 23.59 -15.50
C SER A 163 -19.56 23.99 -14.02
N SER A 164 -18.41 24.23 -13.39
CA SER A 164 -18.32 24.48 -11.95
C SER A 164 -17.15 25.35 -11.53
N ILE A 165 -17.32 26.01 -10.39
CA ILE A 165 -16.24 26.56 -9.58
C ILE A 165 -15.85 25.49 -8.56
N ASP A 166 -14.65 24.96 -8.67
CA ASP A 166 -14.16 23.89 -7.84
C ASP A 166 -13.52 24.43 -6.57
N MET A 167 -13.96 23.96 -5.42
CA MET A 167 -13.40 24.30 -4.12
C MET A 167 -12.78 23.05 -3.49
N TYR A 168 -11.49 23.12 -3.22
CA TYR A 168 -10.73 22.07 -2.57
C TYR A 168 -10.91 22.12 -1.06
N VAL A 169 -11.27 20.99 -0.44
CA VAL A 169 -11.36 20.81 1.00
C VAL A 169 -10.44 19.68 1.41
N ARG A 170 -9.53 19.98 2.34
CA ARG A 170 -8.60 19.00 2.88
C ARG A 170 -8.48 19.14 4.38
N CYS A 171 -8.67 18.04 5.09
CA CYS A 171 -8.44 17.95 6.53
C CYS A 171 -8.05 16.51 6.92
N PHE A 172 -7.60 16.37 8.16
CA PHE A 172 -7.25 15.07 8.73
C PHE A 172 -8.09 14.82 9.97
N THR A 173 -8.56 13.59 10.15
CA THR A 173 -9.27 13.18 11.38
C THR A 173 -8.27 12.90 12.50
N LYS A 174 -8.68 13.02 13.75
CA LYS A 174 -7.88 12.60 14.94
C LYS A 174 -7.86 11.08 15.13
N THR A 175 -8.76 10.36 14.49
CA THR A 175 -8.89 8.92 14.64
C THR A 175 -8.13 8.15 13.58
N GLY A 176 -7.47 7.05 13.99
CA GLY A 176 -6.94 6.03 13.09
C GLY A 176 -7.96 4.92 12.77
N SER A 177 -9.15 4.93 13.39
CA SER A 177 -10.19 3.94 13.14
C SER A 177 -10.95 4.23 11.85
N TRP A 178 -11.05 3.24 10.97
CA TRP A 178 -11.79 3.33 9.70
C TRP A 178 -13.27 3.65 9.90
N ASN A 179 -13.94 2.98 10.85
CA ASN A 179 -15.37 3.20 11.10
C ASN A 179 -15.62 4.63 11.60
N ASN A 180 -14.84 5.08 12.57
CA ASN A 180 -14.95 6.46 13.06
C ASN A 180 -14.63 7.49 11.97
N TRP A 181 -13.70 7.18 11.06
CA TRP A 181 -13.40 8.04 9.92
C TRP A 181 -14.62 8.16 8.98
N LEU A 182 -15.35 7.07 8.73
CA LEU A 182 -16.56 7.11 7.92
C LEU A 182 -17.62 8.03 8.54
N ASP A 183 -17.83 7.93 9.87
CA ASP A 183 -18.78 8.77 10.59
C ASP A 183 -18.38 10.26 10.54
N VAL A 184 -17.10 10.56 10.75
CA VAL A 184 -16.57 11.94 10.66
C VAL A 184 -16.72 12.48 9.23
N LYS A 185 -16.41 11.65 8.24
CA LYS A 185 -16.53 11.98 6.82
C LYS A 185 -17.97 12.30 6.43
N GLU A 186 -18.95 11.53 6.90
CA GLU A 186 -20.37 11.78 6.68
C GLU A 186 -20.82 13.08 7.32
N ARG A 187 -20.48 13.32 8.59
CA ARG A 187 -20.80 14.58 9.29
C ARG A 187 -20.24 15.80 8.55
N LEU A 188 -19.01 15.71 8.05
CA LEU A 188 -18.42 16.79 7.24
C LEU A 188 -19.19 17.01 5.95
N ALA A 189 -19.60 15.96 5.26
CA ALA A 189 -20.35 16.06 4.01
C ALA A 189 -21.72 16.79 4.23
N ILE A 190 -22.42 16.42 5.30
CA ILE A 190 -23.69 17.05 5.70
C ILE A 190 -23.46 18.52 6.05
N ALA A 191 -22.47 18.83 6.90
CA ALA A 191 -22.14 20.19 7.29
C ALA A 191 -21.78 21.08 6.09
N ILE A 192 -21.01 20.57 5.15
CA ILE A 192 -20.66 21.29 3.91
C ILE A 192 -21.92 21.58 3.10
N LYS A 193 -22.82 20.60 2.98
CA LYS A 193 -24.07 20.78 2.25
C LYS A 193 -24.91 21.88 2.90
N GLU A 194 -25.10 21.86 4.19
CA GLU A 194 -25.85 22.88 4.95
C GLU A 194 -25.22 24.28 4.80
N ILE A 195 -23.87 24.37 4.89
CA ILE A 195 -23.15 25.64 4.74
C ILE A 195 -23.36 26.23 3.33
N VAL A 196 -23.26 25.40 2.28
CA VAL A 196 -23.45 25.86 0.90
C VAL A 196 -24.89 26.38 0.69
N GLU A 197 -25.89 25.62 1.11
CA GLU A 197 -27.31 25.98 0.97
C GLU A 197 -27.67 27.24 1.81
N LYS A 198 -27.19 27.32 3.06
CA LYS A 198 -27.37 28.47 3.96
C LYS A 198 -26.83 29.77 3.35
N ASN A 199 -25.74 29.70 2.61
CA ASN A 199 -25.16 30.87 1.94
C ASN A 199 -25.82 31.18 0.58
N GLY A 200 -26.89 30.49 0.21
CA GLY A 200 -27.62 30.72 -1.02
C GLY A 200 -26.87 30.29 -2.28
N ALA A 201 -25.90 29.38 -2.13
CA ALA A 201 -25.20 28.77 -3.24
C ALA A 201 -25.76 27.37 -3.52
N SER A 202 -25.44 26.84 -4.68
CA SER A 202 -25.88 25.52 -5.12
C SER A 202 -24.70 24.71 -5.67
N PHE A 203 -24.78 23.39 -5.52
CA PHE A 203 -23.84 22.50 -6.17
C PHE A 203 -24.02 22.50 -7.68
N ALA A 204 -22.91 22.41 -8.41
CA ALA A 204 -22.94 22.41 -9.85
C ALA A 204 -23.43 21.06 -10.40
N PHE A 205 -24.19 21.13 -11.47
CA PHE A 205 -24.57 19.99 -12.29
C PHE A 205 -23.83 20.06 -13.64
N PRO A 206 -23.53 18.93 -14.30
CA PRO A 206 -23.06 18.95 -15.67
C PRO A 206 -24.04 19.74 -16.55
N SER A 207 -23.58 20.83 -17.16
CA SER A 207 -24.41 21.72 -17.95
C SER A 207 -23.96 21.74 -19.40
N GLN A 208 -24.93 21.81 -20.34
CA GLN A 208 -24.68 21.96 -21.77
C GLN A 208 -25.54 23.09 -22.32
N SER A 209 -24.97 23.94 -23.17
CA SER A 209 -25.72 24.95 -23.90
C SER A 209 -26.15 24.39 -25.27
N ILE A 210 -27.46 24.33 -25.53
CA ILE A 210 -28.03 23.86 -26.81
C ILE A 210 -28.53 25.08 -27.57
N TYR A 211 -27.96 25.36 -28.74
CA TYR A 211 -28.42 26.39 -29.65
C TYR A 211 -29.35 25.75 -30.70
N ILE A 212 -30.60 26.13 -30.69
CA ILE A 212 -31.59 25.66 -31.66
C ILE A 212 -31.73 26.72 -32.75
N GLU A 213 -31.21 26.46 -33.95
CA GLU A 213 -31.48 27.29 -35.12
C GLU A 213 -32.92 27.01 -35.63
N LYS A 214 -33.78 28.00 -35.62
CA LYS A 214 -35.04 27.94 -36.32
C LYS A 214 -34.80 28.20 -37.80
N LYS A 215 -35.04 27.21 -38.66
CA LYS A 215 -35.10 27.37 -40.11
C LYS A 215 -36.34 28.16 -40.49
#